data_dcae27b0856a5b67582f8df352fb832a
#
_entry.id   dcae27b0856a5b67582f8df352fb832a
#
_cell.length_a   1.000
_cell.length_b   1.000
_cell.length_c   1.000
_cell.angle_alpha   90.00
_cell.angle_beta   90.00
_cell.angle_gamma   90.00
#
_symmetry.space_group_name_H-M   'P 1'
#
loop_
_entity.id
_entity.type
_entity.pdbx_description
1 polymer ?
#
loop_
_entity_poly.entity_id
_entity_poly.type
_entity_poly.pdbx_seq_one_letter_code
_entity_poly.pdbx_strand_id
1 'polypeptide(L)'
;FGENEFHGSGGPIKVEKIRATFKVLDLFLEAAEEFGYKKTEDFNNGNNEGMGYFPLTVKNGFRCSTAVGYLNPVKNRKNLKIITNAHTKNIGFENNKATTVNFWTNNNLTSAKANKEIILSAGTIGSPHILQASGIGPGELLKNNNINVVKNHPGVGRNLTDHLMLRPVYKIKNLETLNDIYYSMTKKVITGMKYIFLRKGPLTVGASYLCGFIKSDSYLETPNLQFHVSPASTDLLGKSSLHKFPGFTPTI
;
A
#
# COMPACT_ATOMS: atom_id res chain seq x y z
N PHE A 1 3.97 8.87 -18.23
CA PHE A 1 2.81 9.77 -18.35
C PHE A 1 3.36 11.20 -18.45
N GLY A 2 2.85 12.04 -19.30
CA GLY A 2 3.18 13.45 -19.39
C GLY A 2 2.37 14.28 -18.39
N GLU A 3 2.66 15.59 -18.32
CA GLU A 3 1.85 16.55 -17.58
C GLU A 3 0.52 16.77 -18.32
N ASN A 4 -0.60 16.60 -17.60
CA ASN A 4 -1.94 16.81 -18.12
C ASN A 4 -2.92 17.11 -16.96
N GLU A 5 -4.22 17.13 -17.24
CA GLU A 5 -5.26 17.37 -16.23
C GLU A 5 -5.18 16.45 -15.00
N PHE A 6 -4.75 15.19 -15.19
CA PHE A 6 -4.71 14.17 -14.12
C PHE A 6 -3.30 13.94 -13.57
N HIS A 7 -2.25 14.35 -14.27
CA HIS A 7 -0.86 14.08 -13.92
C HIS A 7 -0.05 15.36 -13.83
N GLY A 8 0.56 15.56 -12.67
CA GLY A 8 1.54 16.63 -12.49
C GLY A 8 2.96 16.19 -12.87
N SER A 9 3.82 17.19 -13.07
CA SER A 9 5.24 17.01 -13.29
C SER A 9 6.08 17.63 -12.15
N GLY A 10 7.35 17.24 -12.04
CA GLY A 10 8.29 17.85 -11.08
C GLY A 10 8.07 17.50 -9.61
N GLY A 11 7.00 16.78 -9.24
CA GLY A 11 6.71 16.41 -7.86
C GLY A 11 7.76 15.48 -7.21
N PRO A 12 7.80 15.41 -5.87
CA PRO A 12 8.80 14.62 -5.13
C PRO A 12 8.56 13.11 -5.22
N ILE A 13 7.33 12.69 -5.45
CA ILE A 13 6.98 11.28 -5.70
C ILE A 13 7.02 11.02 -7.20
N LYS A 14 7.81 10.01 -7.58
CA LYS A 14 7.90 9.57 -8.97
C LYS A 14 7.07 8.32 -9.19
N VAL A 15 6.36 8.31 -10.32
CA VAL A 15 5.60 7.16 -10.81
C VAL A 15 6.20 6.74 -12.15
N GLU A 16 6.55 5.46 -12.28
CA GLU A 16 7.14 4.90 -13.50
C GLU A 16 6.34 3.69 -13.96
N LYS A 17 6.42 3.38 -15.25
CA LYS A 17 5.94 2.09 -15.79
C LYS A 17 6.74 0.94 -15.18
N ILE A 18 6.11 -0.20 -15.03
CA ILE A 18 6.74 -1.42 -14.50
C ILE A 18 7.98 -1.81 -15.34
N ARG A 19 9.02 -2.29 -14.66
CA ARG A 19 10.31 -2.68 -15.30
C ARG A 19 10.52 -4.19 -15.34
N ALA A 20 9.45 -4.96 -15.15
CA ALA A 20 9.45 -6.42 -15.22
C ALA A 20 8.12 -6.92 -15.76
N THR A 21 8.16 -7.89 -16.65
CA THR A 21 7.00 -8.56 -17.21
C THR A 21 7.20 -10.07 -17.18
N PHE A 22 6.13 -10.82 -17.30
CA PHE A 22 6.13 -12.27 -17.44
C PHE A 22 5.15 -12.67 -18.55
N LYS A 23 5.53 -13.61 -19.39
CA LYS A 23 4.68 -14.04 -20.52
C LYS A 23 3.28 -14.50 -20.07
N VAL A 24 3.15 -15.12 -18.90
CA VAL A 24 1.85 -15.50 -18.34
C VAL A 24 0.94 -14.29 -18.10
N LEU A 25 1.50 -13.14 -17.76
CA LEU A 25 0.73 -11.90 -17.54
C LEU A 25 0.32 -11.26 -18.87
N ASP A 26 1.19 -11.31 -19.88
CA ASP A 26 0.87 -10.83 -21.23
C ASP A 26 -0.27 -11.66 -21.81
N LEU A 27 -0.22 -13.00 -21.69
CA LEU A 27 -1.29 -13.90 -22.11
C LEU A 27 -2.60 -13.68 -21.33
N PHE A 28 -2.51 -13.34 -20.03
CA PHE A 28 -3.68 -13.01 -19.24
C PHE A 28 -4.35 -11.71 -19.73
N LEU A 29 -3.55 -10.70 -20.13
CA LEU A 29 -4.08 -9.46 -20.74
C LEU A 29 -4.68 -9.72 -22.11
N GLU A 30 -4.05 -10.56 -22.94
CA GLU A 30 -4.59 -10.98 -24.24
C GLU A 30 -5.95 -11.67 -24.07
N ALA A 31 -6.06 -12.63 -23.12
CA ALA A 31 -7.32 -13.31 -22.80
C ALA A 31 -8.39 -12.36 -22.25
N ALA A 32 -8.02 -11.37 -21.44
CA ALA A 32 -8.94 -10.37 -20.96
C ALA A 32 -9.50 -9.49 -22.10
N GLU A 33 -8.66 -9.15 -23.07
CA GLU A 33 -9.06 -8.39 -24.26
C GLU A 33 -10.00 -9.23 -25.18
N GLU A 34 -9.69 -10.52 -25.38
CA GLU A 34 -10.57 -11.47 -26.09
C GLU A 34 -11.95 -11.61 -25.41
N PHE A 35 -11.98 -11.52 -24.07
CA PHE A 35 -13.23 -11.55 -23.30
C PHE A 35 -14.02 -10.24 -23.34
N GLY A 36 -13.43 -9.17 -23.90
CA GLY A 36 -14.08 -7.87 -24.08
C GLY A 36 -13.66 -6.78 -23.11
N TYR A 37 -12.70 -7.04 -22.20
CA TYR A 37 -12.18 -6.00 -21.32
C TYR A 37 -11.13 -5.14 -22.03
N LYS A 38 -11.25 -3.82 -21.85
CA LYS A 38 -10.33 -2.86 -22.46
C LYS A 38 -8.93 -2.96 -21.83
N LYS A 39 -7.91 -2.88 -22.65
CA LYS A 39 -6.54 -2.66 -22.21
C LYS A 39 -6.32 -1.20 -21.84
N THR A 40 -5.68 -0.94 -20.70
CA THR A 40 -5.32 0.42 -20.28
C THR A 40 -3.86 0.47 -19.83
N GLU A 41 -3.21 1.57 -20.13
CA GLU A 41 -1.86 1.88 -19.62
C GLU A 41 -1.90 2.84 -18.44
N ASP A 42 -3.07 3.42 -18.15
CA ASP A 42 -3.24 4.46 -17.15
C ASP A 42 -4.61 4.36 -16.47
N PHE A 43 -4.59 4.06 -15.18
CA PHE A 43 -5.77 3.95 -14.33
C PHE A 43 -6.15 5.27 -13.65
N ASN A 44 -5.37 6.33 -13.86
CA ASN A 44 -5.53 7.62 -13.18
C ASN A 44 -5.76 8.78 -14.16
N ASN A 45 -6.47 8.52 -15.24
CA ASN A 45 -6.79 9.48 -16.31
C ASN A 45 -8.26 9.94 -16.29
N GLY A 46 -8.93 9.80 -15.14
CA GLY A 46 -10.39 10.08 -15.01
C GLY A 46 -11.27 8.87 -15.28
N ASN A 47 -10.76 7.82 -15.92
CA ASN A 47 -11.45 6.54 -16.10
C ASN A 47 -10.50 5.39 -15.74
N ASN A 48 -10.81 4.66 -14.69
CA ASN A 48 -9.98 3.54 -14.23
C ASN A 48 -10.41 2.18 -14.81
N GLU A 49 -11.47 2.14 -15.65
CA GLU A 49 -11.98 0.88 -16.23
C GLU A 49 -10.99 0.30 -17.25
N GLY A 50 -10.65 -0.97 -17.07
CA GLY A 50 -9.76 -1.72 -17.95
C GLY A 50 -8.74 -2.57 -17.19
N MET A 51 -7.86 -3.23 -17.93
CA MET A 51 -6.79 -4.07 -17.40
C MET A 51 -5.43 -3.67 -17.96
N GLY A 52 -4.39 -3.72 -17.13
CA GLY A 52 -3.05 -3.35 -17.55
C GLY A 52 -2.00 -3.54 -16.46
N TYR A 53 -0.78 -3.22 -16.78
CA TYR A 53 0.31 -3.22 -15.82
C TYR A 53 0.23 -2.03 -14.87
N PHE A 54 0.51 -2.27 -13.59
CA PHE A 54 0.55 -1.18 -12.60
C PHE A 54 1.61 -0.13 -12.92
N PRO A 55 1.27 1.17 -12.91
CA PRO A 55 2.25 2.21 -12.66
C PRO A 55 2.69 2.15 -11.18
N LEU A 56 3.97 2.29 -10.93
CA LEU A 56 4.55 2.11 -9.60
C LEU A 56 5.19 3.39 -9.09
N THR A 57 5.08 3.65 -7.77
CA THR A 57 5.84 4.70 -7.09
C THR A 57 7.31 4.31 -6.96
N VAL A 58 8.01 4.42 -8.07
CA VAL A 58 9.41 4.02 -8.27
C VAL A 58 10.16 5.16 -8.94
N LYS A 59 11.43 5.33 -8.57
CA LYS A 59 12.38 6.23 -9.22
C LYS A 59 13.63 5.45 -9.57
N ASN A 60 13.92 5.32 -10.87
CA ASN A 60 15.10 4.59 -11.37
C ASN A 60 15.21 3.15 -10.82
N GLY A 61 14.09 2.43 -10.72
CA GLY A 61 14.04 1.06 -10.19
C GLY A 61 14.10 0.95 -8.67
N PHE A 62 14.11 2.04 -7.93
CA PHE A 62 14.02 2.07 -6.47
C PHE A 62 12.65 2.56 -5.99
N ARG A 63 12.15 1.99 -4.91
CA ARG A 63 10.91 2.45 -4.30
C ARG A 63 11.02 3.94 -3.91
N CYS A 64 10.15 4.76 -4.48
CA CYS A 64 10.00 6.18 -4.15
C CYS A 64 8.94 6.35 -3.05
N SER A 65 9.29 5.98 -1.81
CA SER A 65 8.38 6.13 -0.68
C SER A 65 8.24 7.61 -0.27
N THR A 66 7.24 7.91 0.57
CA THR A 66 7.07 9.24 1.18
C THR A 66 8.30 9.67 1.97
N ALA A 67 9.00 8.73 2.62
CA ALA A 67 10.27 9.03 3.27
C ALA A 67 11.34 9.48 2.27
N VAL A 68 11.43 8.84 1.10
CA VAL A 68 12.37 9.21 0.04
C VAL A 68 11.97 10.54 -0.60
N GLY A 69 10.71 10.71 -0.93
CA GLY A 69 10.22 11.92 -1.63
C GLY A 69 10.15 13.15 -0.73
N TYR A 70 9.66 13.01 0.49
CA TYR A 70 9.35 14.16 1.35
C TYR A 70 10.28 14.30 2.55
N LEU A 71 10.61 13.21 3.27
CA LEU A 71 11.35 13.30 4.52
C LEU A 71 12.86 13.48 4.30
N ASN A 72 13.48 12.66 3.46
CA ASN A 72 14.92 12.71 3.24
C ASN A 72 15.43 14.09 2.78
N PRO A 73 14.75 14.83 1.89
CA PRO A 73 15.19 16.16 1.48
C PRO A 73 15.19 17.21 2.61
N VAL A 74 14.41 16.99 3.66
CA VAL A 74 14.17 17.96 4.73
C VAL A 74 14.64 17.53 6.12
N LYS A 75 15.09 16.29 6.28
CA LYS A 75 15.44 15.71 7.59
C LYS A 75 16.50 16.48 8.38
N ASN A 76 17.33 17.26 7.71
CA ASN A 76 18.39 18.06 8.34
C ASN A 76 17.96 19.51 8.64
N ARG A 77 16.70 19.87 8.40
CA ARG A 77 16.20 21.22 8.73
C ARG A 77 16.19 21.42 10.25
N LYS A 78 16.68 22.57 10.71
CA LYS A 78 16.74 22.92 12.16
C LYS A 78 15.37 22.98 12.83
N ASN A 79 14.32 23.26 12.07
CA ASN A 79 12.92 23.34 12.55
C ASN A 79 12.16 21.99 12.45
N LEU A 80 12.84 20.90 12.08
CA LEU A 80 12.25 19.55 12.03
C LEU A 80 12.95 18.67 13.08
N LYS A 81 12.16 18.12 14.00
CA LYS A 81 12.62 17.10 14.95
C LYS A 81 11.91 15.79 14.68
N ILE A 82 12.66 14.73 14.43
CA ILE A 82 12.15 13.37 14.20
C ILE A 82 12.52 12.55 15.43
N ILE A 83 11.53 11.94 16.07
CA ILE A 83 11.72 11.05 17.21
C ILE A 83 11.23 9.65 16.77
N THR A 84 12.17 8.73 16.65
CA THR A 84 11.90 7.32 16.34
C THR A 84 11.80 6.50 17.62
N ASN A 85 11.26 5.26 17.53
CA ASN A 85 11.04 4.38 18.68
C ASN A 85 10.22 5.07 19.79
N ALA A 86 9.27 5.92 19.35
CA ALA A 86 8.36 6.64 20.22
C ALA A 86 6.96 6.02 20.11
N HIS A 87 6.52 5.36 21.17
CA HIS A 87 5.20 4.75 21.24
C HIS A 87 4.20 5.75 21.84
N THR A 88 3.30 6.26 21.01
CA THR A 88 2.30 7.23 21.46
C THR A 88 1.34 6.58 22.47
N LYS A 89 1.21 7.17 23.64
CA LYS A 89 0.29 6.78 24.70
C LYS A 89 -1.09 7.39 24.45
N ASN A 90 -1.15 8.73 24.43
CA ASN A 90 -2.39 9.49 24.23
C ASN A 90 -2.10 10.95 23.85
N ILE A 91 -3.15 11.66 23.48
CA ILE A 91 -3.16 13.11 23.28
C ILE A 91 -3.75 13.77 24.54
N GLY A 92 -3.09 14.82 25.02
CA GLY A 92 -3.58 15.64 26.12
C GLY A 92 -4.40 16.83 25.62
N PHE A 93 -5.44 17.19 26.37
CA PHE A 93 -6.38 18.26 26.03
C PHE A 93 -6.42 19.30 27.14
N GLU A 94 -6.50 20.56 26.74
CA GLU A 94 -6.81 21.70 27.59
C GLU A 94 -7.99 22.47 26.98
N ASN A 95 -9.10 22.63 27.71
CA ASN A 95 -10.30 23.30 27.23
C ASN A 95 -10.81 22.76 25.87
N ASN A 96 -10.86 21.43 25.70
CA ASN A 96 -11.22 20.72 24.48
C ASN A 96 -10.29 20.95 23.28
N LYS A 97 -9.13 21.57 23.49
CA LYS A 97 -8.08 21.74 22.48
C LYS A 97 -6.97 20.72 22.72
N ALA A 98 -6.57 20.01 21.68
CA ALA A 98 -5.41 19.12 21.73
C ALA A 98 -4.14 19.95 21.84
N THR A 99 -3.37 19.77 22.92
CA THR A 99 -2.17 20.59 23.21
C THR A 99 -0.91 19.77 23.36
N THR A 100 -1.02 18.48 23.66
CA THR A 100 0.14 17.66 24.06
C THR A 100 0.04 16.26 23.46
N VAL A 101 1.16 15.70 23.06
CA VAL A 101 1.29 14.27 22.74
C VAL A 101 2.16 13.60 23.79
N ASN A 102 1.62 12.61 24.49
CA ASN A 102 2.35 11.79 25.46
C ASN A 102 2.81 10.49 24.77
N PHE A 103 4.07 10.13 24.93
CA PHE A 103 4.64 8.96 24.28
C PHE A 103 5.76 8.35 25.12
N TRP A 104 5.96 7.05 24.95
CA TRP A 104 7.05 6.31 25.56
C TRP A 104 8.27 6.32 24.63
N THR A 105 9.42 6.66 25.17
CA THR A 105 10.72 6.50 24.48
C THR A 105 11.75 6.01 25.50
N ASN A 106 12.51 4.97 25.15
CA ASN A 106 13.47 4.34 26.06
C ASN A 106 12.88 4.01 27.45
N ASN A 107 11.67 3.50 27.50
CA ASN A 107 10.88 3.19 28.71
C ASN A 107 10.52 4.39 29.59
N ASN A 108 10.78 5.60 29.15
CA ASN A 108 10.40 6.83 29.86
C ASN A 108 9.18 7.49 29.20
N LEU A 109 8.20 7.87 30.02
CA LEU A 109 7.07 8.66 29.54
C LEU A 109 7.53 10.11 29.33
N THR A 110 7.35 10.58 28.11
CA THR A 110 7.77 11.90 27.64
C THR A 110 6.58 12.59 27.02
N SER A 111 6.59 13.92 26.96
CA SER A 111 5.55 14.69 26.28
C SER A 111 6.13 15.74 25.35
N ALA A 112 5.38 16.02 24.27
CA ALA A 112 5.65 17.11 23.35
C ALA A 112 4.44 18.05 23.30
N LYS A 113 4.65 19.35 23.48
CA LYS A 113 3.59 20.35 23.41
C LYS A 113 3.48 20.90 21.99
N ALA A 114 2.24 21.01 21.49
CA ALA A 114 1.94 21.60 20.21
C ALA A 114 1.44 23.04 20.37
N ASN A 115 2.04 23.97 19.67
CA ASN A 115 1.62 25.38 19.69
C ASN A 115 0.47 25.68 18.71
N LYS A 116 0.35 24.90 17.62
CA LYS A 116 -0.68 25.12 16.59
C LYS A 116 -1.66 23.94 16.57
N GLU A 117 -1.22 22.76 16.14
CA GLU A 117 -2.07 21.60 15.91
C GLU A 117 -1.31 20.28 16.11
N ILE A 118 -2.06 19.21 16.29
CA ILE A 118 -1.57 17.84 16.34
C ILE A 118 -2.18 17.10 15.15
N ILE A 119 -1.33 16.53 14.29
CA ILE A 119 -1.73 15.74 13.13
C ILE A 119 -1.59 14.26 13.48
N LEU A 120 -2.71 13.54 13.49
CA LEU A 120 -2.75 12.12 13.78
C LEU A 120 -2.74 11.29 12.48
N SER A 121 -1.64 10.58 12.23
CA SER A 121 -1.42 9.77 11.03
C SER A 121 -0.91 8.36 11.38
N ALA A 122 -1.52 7.74 12.40
CA ALA A 122 -1.08 6.45 12.94
C ALA A 122 -1.70 5.23 12.22
N GLY A 123 -2.36 5.44 11.09
CA GLY A 123 -3.01 4.40 10.28
C GLY A 123 -4.39 4.00 10.80
N THR A 124 -5.02 3.07 10.08
CA THR A 124 -6.42 2.65 10.28
C THR A 124 -6.70 2.11 11.68
N ILE A 125 -5.76 1.39 12.28
CA ILE A 125 -5.88 0.82 13.64
C ILE A 125 -5.32 1.80 14.68
N GLY A 126 -4.13 2.37 14.43
CA GLY A 126 -3.44 3.20 15.41
C GLY A 126 -4.14 4.52 15.70
N SER A 127 -4.70 5.18 14.69
CA SER A 127 -5.37 6.48 14.88
C SER A 127 -6.61 6.38 15.76
N PRO A 128 -7.60 5.49 15.51
CA PRO A 128 -8.73 5.36 16.42
C PRO A 128 -8.34 4.84 17.81
N HIS A 129 -7.32 3.99 17.91
CA HIS A 129 -6.80 3.54 19.21
C HIS A 129 -6.24 4.70 20.04
N ILE A 130 -5.42 5.57 19.43
CA ILE A 130 -4.89 6.77 20.11
C ILE A 130 -6.01 7.71 20.49
N LEU A 131 -7.02 7.92 19.64
CA LEU A 131 -8.19 8.76 19.98
C LEU A 131 -8.95 8.21 21.19
N GLN A 132 -9.25 6.91 21.21
CA GLN A 132 -9.92 6.28 22.34
C GLN A 132 -9.09 6.37 23.63
N ALA A 133 -7.79 6.06 23.56
CA ALA A 133 -6.86 6.21 24.69
C ALA A 133 -6.74 7.67 25.19
N SER A 134 -7.15 8.63 24.36
CA SER A 134 -7.16 10.07 24.66
C SER A 134 -8.52 10.61 25.13
N GLY A 135 -9.53 9.73 25.28
CA GLY A 135 -10.86 10.13 25.73
C GLY A 135 -11.82 10.56 24.60
N ILE A 136 -11.48 10.30 23.34
CA ILE A 136 -12.36 10.55 22.18
C ILE A 136 -12.83 9.22 21.60
N GLY A 137 -14.10 8.88 21.77
CA GLY A 137 -14.66 7.61 21.34
C GLY A 137 -16.03 7.32 21.92
N PRO A 138 -16.53 6.07 21.79
CA PRO A 138 -17.79 5.67 22.42
C PRO A 138 -17.73 5.82 23.94
N GLY A 139 -18.55 6.73 24.50
CA GLY A 139 -18.45 7.14 25.91
C GLY A 139 -18.54 6.01 26.91
N GLU A 140 -19.42 5.02 26.69
CA GLU A 140 -19.54 3.84 27.58
C GLU A 140 -18.29 2.96 27.52
N LEU A 141 -17.76 2.70 26.31
CA LEU A 141 -16.51 1.96 26.14
C LEU A 141 -15.35 2.63 26.90
N LEU A 142 -15.24 3.95 26.80
CA LEU A 142 -14.21 4.72 27.50
C LEU A 142 -14.35 4.62 29.02
N LYS A 143 -15.56 4.82 29.54
CA LYS A 143 -15.86 4.71 30.99
C LYS A 143 -15.55 3.31 31.52
N ASN A 144 -15.93 2.25 30.80
CA ASN A 144 -15.68 0.86 31.18
C ASN A 144 -14.18 0.52 31.23
N ASN A 145 -13.35 1.30 30.54
CA ASN A 145 -11.89 1.17 30.54
C ASN A 145 -11.20 2.23 31.44
N ASN A 146 -11.94 2.91 32.31
CA ASN A 146 -11.44 3.97 33.21
C ASN A 146 -10.75 5.13 32.44
N ILE A 147 -11.24 5.46 31.25
CA ILE A 147 -10.76 6.58 30.45
C ILE A 147 -11.75 7.74 30.58
N ASN A 148 -11.26 8.90 30.98
CA ASN A 148 -12.06 10.11 31.06
C ASN A 148 -12.59 10.51 29.67
N VAL A 149 -13.89 10.72 29.56
CA VAL A 149 -14.53 11.08 28.27
C VAL A 149 -14.31 12.58 28.01
N VAL A 150 -13.43 12.88 27.07
CA VAL A 150 -13.24 14.23 26.53
C VAL A 150 -14.36 14.56 25.54
N LYS A 151 -14.64 13.61 24.63
CA LYS A 151 -15.72 13.74 23.65
C LYS A 151 -16.34 12.37 23.35
N ASN A 152 -17.64 12.25 23.57
CA ASN A 152 -18.38 11.09 23.12
C ASN A 152 -18.52 11.12 21.58
N HIS A 153 -17.84 10.20 20.90
CA HIS A 153 -17.87 10.08 19.45
C HIS A 153 -18.03 8.60 19.08
N PRO A 154 -19.27 8.10 18.92
CA PRO A 154 -19.54 6.67 18.77
C PRO A 154 -18.95 6.04 17.51
N GLY A 155 -18.60 6.82 16.48
CA GLY A 155 -17.99 6.34 15.23
C GLY A 155 -16.51 5.98 15.34
N VAL A 156 -15.79 6.45 16.37
CA VAL A 156 -14.36 6.18 16.52
C VAL A 156 -14.12 4.69 16.84
N GLY A 157 -13.35 4.03 15.99
CA GLY A 157 -13.05 2.60 16.10
C GLY A 157 -14.15 1.66 15.61
N ARG A 158 -15.14 2.20 14.89
CA ARG A 158 -16.20 1.41 14.25
C ARG A 158 -16.09 1.43 12.72
N ASN A 159 -16.88 0.58 12.08
CA ASN A 159 -17.00 0.50 10.62
C ASN A 159 -15.65 0.24 9.91
N LEU A 160 -14.77 -0.52 10.56
CA LEU A 160 -13.58 -1.02 9.88
C LEU A 160 -14.01 -1.96 8.75
N THR A 161 -13.58 -1.64 7.55
CA THR A 161 -13.78 -2.47 6.37
C THR A 161 -12.44 -2.90 5.80
N ASP A 162 -12.40 -4.09 5.23
CA ASP A 162 -11.24 -4.61 4.52
C ASP A 162 -11.70 -5.22 3.19
N HIS A 163 -10.77 -5.46 2.28
CA HIS A 163 -11.08 -6.04 0.98
C HIS A 163 -11.52 -7.50 1.12
N LEU A 164 -12.70 -7.82 0.60
CA LEU A 164 -13.04 -9.21 0.33
C LEU A 164 -12.22 -9.68 -0.88
N MET A 165 -11.44 -10.72 -0.71
CA MET A 165 -10.56 -11.22 -1.77
C MET A 165 -10.84 -12.69 -2.08
N LEU A 166 -11.06 -12.99 -3.35
CA LEU A 166 -11.02 -14.33 -3.90
C LEU A 166 -9.67 -14.56 -4.58
N ARG A 167 -8.96 -15.62 -4.19
CA ARG A 167 -7.60 -15.90 -4.67
C ARG A 167 -7.49 -17.26 -5.33
N PRO A 168 -7.97 -17.44 -6.58
CA PRO A 168 -7.73 -18.65 -7.32
C PRO A 168 -6.24 -18.79 -7.66
N VAL A 169 -5.68 -19.97 -7.45
CA VAL A 169 -4.29 -20.30 -7.76
C VAL A 169 -4.27 -21.25 -8.95
N TYR A 170 -3.56 -20.87 -9.99
CA TYR A 170 -3.42 -21.69 -11.18
C TYR A 170 -1.99 -22.22 -11.32
N LYS A 171 -1.87 -23.54 -11.46
CA LYS A 171 -0.63 -24.19 -11.89
C LYS A 171 -0.52 -24.07 -13.40
N ILE A 172 0.63 -23.62 -13.87
CA ILE A 172 0.88 -23.45 -15.30
C ILE A 172 2.01 -24.37 -15.80
N LYS A 173 2.10 -24.53 -17.12
CA LYS A 173 3.14 -25.33 -17.78
C LYS A 173 3.83 -24.47 -18.84
N ASN A 174 5.12 -24.74 -19.07
CA ASN A 174 5.91 -24.15 -20.15
C ASN A 174 6.06 -22.62 -20.10
N LEU A 175 5.79 -22.00 -18.96
CA LEU A 175 5.99 -20.57 -18.73
C LEU A 175 6.72 -20.35 -17.40
N GLU A 176 7.62 -19.37 -17.40
CA GLU A 176 8.37 -18.99 -16.21
C GLU A 176 7.54 -18.10 -15.28
N THR A 177 7.69 -18.30 -13.98
CA THR A 177 7.05 -17.53 -12.91
C THR A 177 8.06 -17.12 -11.84
N LEU A 178 7.62 -16.30 -10.87
CA LEU A 178 8.44 -16.02 -9.70
C LEU A 178 8.74 -17.26 -8.86
N ASN A 179 7.88 -18.28 -8.89
CA ASN A 179 8.13 -19.54 -8.21
C ASN A 179 9.41 -20.22 -8.76
N ASP A 180 9.60 -20.25 -10.08
CA ASP A 180 10.79 -20.80 -10.71
C ASP A 180 12.06 -20.03 -10.35
N ILE A 181 11.96 -18.72 -10.26
CA ILE A 181 13.08 -17.86 -9.85
C ILE A 181 13.40 -18.11 -8.37
N TYR A 182 12.37 -18.20 -7.53
CA TYR A 182 12.52 -18.39 -6.09
C TYR A 182 13.23 -19.71 -5.73
N TYR A 183 12.98 -20.80 -6.46
CA TYR A 183 13.59 -22.11 -6.17
C TYR A 183 14.88 -22.38 -6.97
N SER A 184 15.31 -21.49 -7.85
CA SER A 184 16.56 -21.64 -8.63
C SER A 184 17.63 -20.65 -8.16
N MET A 185 18.75 -21.15 -7.65
CA MET A 185 19.87 -20.31 -7.25
C MET A 185 20.45 -19.50 -8.42
N THR A 186 20.59 -20.14 -9.58
CA THR A 186 21.09 -19.49 -10.80
C THR A 186 20.20 -18.33 -11.22
N LYS A 187 18.88 -18.55 -11.25
CA LYS A 187 17.91 -17.50 -11.60
C LYS A 187 17.90 -16.36 -10.58
N LYS A 188 18.07 -16.65 -9.28
CA LYS A 188 18.21 -15.61 -8.23
C LYS A 188 19.45 -14.75 -8.49
N VAL A 189 20.59 -15.35 -8.78
CA VAL A 189 21.82 -14.60 -9.09
C VAL A 189 21.65 -13.74 -10.33
N ILE A 190 21.10 -14.28 -11.42
CA ILE A 190 20.81 -13.52 -12.64
C ILE A 190 19.85 -12.36 -12.37
N THR A 191 18.79 -12.61 -11.59
CA THR A 191 17.82 -11.58 -11.20
C THR A 191 18.47 -10.48 -10.36
N GLY A 192 19.33 -10.86 -9.41
CA GLY A 192 20.12 -9.92 -8.61
C GLY A 192 21.06 -9.06 -9.47
N MET A 193 21.78 -9.66 -10.41
CA MET A 193 22.65 -8.94 -11.34
C MET A 193 21.85 -7.98 -12.24
N LYS A 194 20.72 -8.42 -12.80
CA LYS A 194 19.83 -7.53 -13.58
C LYS A 194 19.37 -6.32 -12.76
N TYR A 195 19.04 -6.54 -11.49
CA TYR A 195 18.67 -5.44 -10.60
C TYR A 195 19.83 -4.50 -10.31
N ILE A 196 21.00 -5.01 -9.96
CA ILE A 196 22.17 -4.19 -9.60
C ILE A 196 22.63 -3.35 -10.78
N PHE A 197 22.81 -3.94 -11.94
CA PHE A 197 23.41 -3.27 -13.10
C PHE A 197 22.40 -2.52 -13.98
N LEU A 198 21.17 -3.07 -14.14
CA LEU A 198 20.20 -2.54 -15.11
C LEU A 198 18.97 -1.89 -14.43
N ARG A 199 18.79 -2.08 -13.14
CA ARG A 199 17.57 -1.64 -12.43
C ARG A 199 16.29 -2.16 -13.06
N LYS A 200 16.31 -3.44 -13.50
CA LYS A 200 15.20 -4.15 -14.16
C LYS A 200 14.93 -5.48 -13.47
N GLY A 201 13.76 -6.04 -13.77
CA GLY A 201 13.36 -7.37 -13.30
C GLY A 201 12.55 -7.36 -12.00
N PRO A 202 12.25 -8.55 -11.49
CA PRO A 202 11.29 -8.75 -10.38
C PRO A 202 11.58 -7.96 -9.11
N LEU A 203 12.85 -7.68 -8.81
CA LEU A 203 13.22 -6.91 -7.60
C LEU A 203 12.85 -5.42 -7.67
N THR A 204 12.36 -4.92 -8.82
CA THR A 204 11.84 -3.56 -8.97
C THR A 204 10.34 -3.45 -8.72
N VAL A 205 9.66 -4.57 -8.50
CA VAL A 205 8.19 -4.67 -8.46
C VAL A 205 7.74 -5.29 -7.15
N GLY A 206 6.54 -4.93 -6.70
CA GLY A 206 5.88 -5.58 -5.56
C GLY A 206 5.23 -6.92 -5.93
N ALA A 207 4.29 -7.36 -5.09
CA ALA A 207 3.65 -8.67 -5.26
C ALA A 207 2.74 -8.77 -6.50
N SER A 208 2.04 -7.69 -6.84
CA SER A 208 1.12 -7.64 -7.98
C SER A 208 1.71 -6.85 -9.13
N TYR A 209 1.54 -7.34 -10.34
CA TYR A 209 2.08 -6.78 -11.57
C TYR A 209 1.01 -6.16 -12.45
N LEU A 210 -0.14 -6.86 -12.57
CA LEU A 210 -1.29 -6.36 -13.31
C LEU A 210 -2.38 -5.91 -12.34
N CYS A 211 -3.11 -4.92 -12.80
CA CYS A 211 -4.35 -4.45 -12.22
C CYS A 211 -5.48 -4.55 -13.25
N GLY A 212 -6.69 -4.69 -12.77
CA GLY A 212 -7.89 -4.51 -13.57
C GLY A 212 -8.99 -3.94 -12.72
N PHE A 213 -9.70 -2.97 -13.27
CA PHE A 213 -10.96 -2.49 -12.72
C PHE A 213 -12.05 -2.80 -13.75
N ILE A 214 -12.99 -3.64 -13.39
CA ILE A 214 -14.05 -4.10 -14.29
C ILE A 214 -15.42 -4.03 -13.64
N LYS A 215 -16.44 -3.98 -14.45
CA LYS A 215 -17.83 -4.07 -14.04
C LYS A 215 -18.27 -5.52 -14.07
N SER A 216 -18.92 -6.00 -13.00
CA SER A 216 -19.55 -7.32 -13.00
C SER A 216 -20.74 -7.41 -13.93
N ASP A 217 -21.37 -6.27 -14.20
CA ASP A 217 -22.58 -6.14 -15.03
C ASP A 217 -22.54 -4.84 -15.85
N SER A 218 -23.09 -4.90 -17.05
CA SER A 218 -23.07 -3.78 -18.00
C SER A 218 -23.90 -2.56 -17.56
N TYR A 219 -24.86 -2.74 -16.63
CA TYR A 219 -25.68 -1.64 -16.11
C TYR A 219 -24.98 -0.80 -15.03
N LEU A 220 -23.82 -1.25 -14.53
CA LEU A 220 -23.09 -0.50 -13.52
C LEU A 220 -22.41 0.72 -14.14
N GLU A 221 -22.49 1.85 -13.45
CA GLU A 221 -21.83 3.08 -13.89
C GLU A 221 -20.31 3.02 -13.69
N THR A 222 -19.86 2.40 -12.60
CA THR A 222 -18.44 2.31 -12.22
C THR A 222 -18.00 0.86 -12.00
N PRO A 223 -16.72 0.54 -12.20
CA PRO A 223 -16.15 -0.75 -11.84
C PRO A 223 -16.38 -1.08 -10.36
N ASN A 224 -16.80 -2.31 -10.09
CA ASN A 224 -17.02 -2.85 -8.74
C ASN A 224 -16.14 -4.05 -8.42
N LEU A 225 -15.36 -4.54 -9.37
CA LEU A 225 -14.36 -5.59 -9.18
C LEU A 225 -12.97 -5.06 -9.48
N GLN A 226 -12.01 -5.47 -8.64
CA GLN A 226 -10.60 -5.13 -8.83
C GLN A 226 -9.76 -6.41 -8.91
N PHE A 227 -8.94 -6.51 -9.95
CA PHE A 227 -7.95 -7.56 -10.11
C PHE A 227 -6.59 -7.13 -9.63
N HIS A 228 -5.91 -8.05 -8.95
CA HIS A 228 -4.48 -7.99 -8.63
C HIS A 228 -3.83 -9.28 -9.13
N VAL A 229 -3.09 -9.22 -10.22
CA VAL A 229 -2.49 -10.41 -10.80
C VAL A 229 -1.00 -10.49 -10.52
N SER A 230 -0.61 -11.62 -9.93
CA SER A 230 0.78 -11.92 -9.58
C SER A 230 1.29 -13.11 -10.38
N PRO A 231 2.50 -13.07 -10.96
CA PRO A 231 3.14 -14.22 -11.60
C PRO A 231 3.77 -15.15 -10.55
N ALA A 232 3.07 -15.34 -9.44
CA ALA A 232 3.48 -16.19 -8.33
C ALA A 232 2.29 -16.89 -7.69
N SER A 233 2.53 -17.97 -7.00
CA SER A 233 1.52 -18.68 -6.22
C SER A 233 2.03 -19.12 -4.85
N THR A 234 1.15 -19.01 -3.84
CA THR A 234 1.39 -19.40 -2.44
C THR A 234 0.06 -19.73 -1.78
N ASP A 235 0.05 -20.59 -0.76
CA ASP A 235 -1.18 -20.97 -0.03
C ASP A 235 -1.76 -19.81 0.78
N LEU A 236 -0.90 -19.00 1.40
CA LEU A 236 -1.33 -17.93 2.30
C LEU A 236 -0.56 -16.64 2.02
N LEU A 237 -1.31 -15.52 2.01
CA LEU A 237 -0.73 -14.18 2.06
C LEU A 237 0.11 -14.04 3.34
N GLY A 238 1.34 -13.57 3.18
CA GLY A 238 2.25 -13.34 4.31
C GLY A 238 3.10 -14.53 4.74
N LYS A 239 2.89 -15.74 4.21
CA LYS A 239 3.86 -16.83 4.35
C LYS A 239 5.00 -16.66 3.33
N SER A 240 6.21 -16.91 3.80
CA SER A 240 7.45 -16.70 3.01
C SER A 240 7.72 -17.77 1.94
N SER A 241 6.92 -18.81 1.84
CA SER A 241 7.15 -19.91 0.89
C SER A 241 6.18 -19.88 -0.28
N LEU A 242 6.72 -19.81 -1.49
CA LEU A 242 5.97 -20.01 -2.72
C LEU A 242 5.77 -21.51 -2.97
N HIS A 243 4.77 -21.86 -3.80
CA HIS A 243 4.62 -23.25 -4.25
C HIS A 243 5.83 -23.71 -5.06
N LYS A 244 6.17 -25.00 -4.98
CA LYS A 244 7.28 -25.61 -5.74
C LYS A 244 6.99 -25.84 -7.24
N PHE A 245 5.83 -25.41 -7.71
CA PHE A 245 5.43 -25.48 -9.10
C PHE A 245 5.26 -24.08 -9.70
N PRO A 246 5.44 -23.91 -11.02
CA PRO A 246 5.11 -22.65 -11.68
C PRO A 246 3.63 -22.32 -11.51
N GLY A 247 3.32 -21.13 -11.04
CA GLY A 247 1.95 -20.74 -10.82
C GLY A 247 1.74 -19.25 -10.85
N PHE A 248 0.50 -18.83 -11.07
CA PHE A 248 0.10 -17.44 -10.97
C PHE A 248 -1.23 -17.31 -10.22
N THR A 249 -1.49 -16.12 -9.73
CA THR A 249 -2.65 -15.84 -8.89
C THR A 249 -3.34 -14.56 -9.36
N PRO A 250 -4.47 -14.63 -10.07
CA PRO A 250 -5.36 -13.52 -10.29
C PRO A 250 -6.28 -13.38 -9.07
N THR A 251 -5.96 -12.45 -8.20
CA THR A 251 -6.81 -12.11 -7.04
C THR A 251 -7.87 -11.10 -7.47
N ILE A 252 -9.11 -11.32 -7.06
CA ILE A 252 -10.26 -10.45 -7.30
C ILE A 252 -10.77 -9.94 -5.97
#